data_8b146152a5608ab1f0a9768116a165c6
#
_entry.id   8b146152a5608ab1f0a9768116a165c6
#
_cell.length_a   1.000
_cell.length_b   1.000
_cell.length_c   1.000
_cell.angle_alpha   90.00
_cell.angle_beta   90.00
_cell.angle_gamma   90.00
#
_symmetry.space_group_name_H-M   'P 1'
#
loop_
_entity.id
_entity.type
_entity.pdbx_description
1 polymer ?
#
loop_
_entity_poly.entity_id
_entity_poly.type
_entity_poly.pdbx_seq_one_letter_code
_entity_poly.pdbx_strand_id
1 'polypeptide(L)'
;MIREREPVLDADGVAIDALAFIASHQDLIDRFVDVTGFDVSQLRESASRPEFFVAVMDFFLAHEPDLLDLASQLHVQPGATGRARNELARKAGIALEDFPA
;
A
#
# COMPACT_ATOMS: atom_id res chain seq x y z
N MET A 1 -18.66 -9.20 -24.63
CA MET A 1 -18.35 -8.96 -24.03
C MET A 1 -17.87 -8.85 -23.07
N ILE A 2 -17.46 -8.73 -22.84
CA ILE A 2 -17.03 -8.55 -21.93
C ILE A 2 -17.17 -8.03 -20.98
N ARG A 3 -17.25 -8.03 -20.50
CA ARG A 3 -17.42 -7.62 -19.58
C ARG A 3 -17.05 -7.12 -18.79
N GLU A 4 -17.26 -6.71 -18.62
CA GLU A 4 -16.82 -6.11 -17.80
C GLU A 4 -17.03 -6.25 -16.51
N ARG A 5 -16.74 -6.96 -16.13
CA ARG A 5 -16.79 -7.05 -14.76
C ARG A 5 -15.65 -6.39 -14.12
N GLU A 6 -15.79 -5.90 -12.90
CA GLU A 6 -14.70 -5.27 -12.24
C GLU A 6 -13.62 -6.25 -11.92
N PRO A 7 -12.36 -5.89 -12.05
CA PRO A 7 -11.29 -6.81 -11.69
C PRO A 7 -11.32 -7.10 -10.19
N VAL A 8 -10.92 -8.29 -9.84
CA VAL A 8 -10.75 -8.66 -8.45
C VAL A 8 -9.61 -7.83 -7.87
N LEU A 9 -9.77 -7.34 -6.64
CA LEU A 9 -8.73 -6.56 -6.00
C LEU A 9 -7.52 -7.43 -5.72
N ASP A 10 -6.39 -7.03 -6.25
CA ASP A 10 -5.12 -7.71 -6.04
C ASP A 10 -4.32 -6.93 -5.00
N ALA A 11 -4.57 -7.25 -3.73
CA ALA A 11 -3.97 -6.49 -2.64
C ALA A 11 -2.45 -6.60 -2.65
N ASP A 12 -1.93 -7.79 -2.94
CA ASP A 12 -0.48 -7.97 -2.99
C ASP A 12 0.14 -7.15 -4.11
N GLY A 13 -0.50 -7.15 -5.27
CA GLY A 13 -0.01 -6.38 -6.41
C GLY A 13 -0.02 -4.89 -6.13
N VAL A 14 -1.10 -4.40 -5.51
CA VAL A 14 -1.19 -2.99 -5.17
C VAL A 14 -0.09 -2.62 -4.17
N ALA A 15 0.17 -3.47 -3.19
CA ALA A 15 1.19 -3.19 -2.19
C ALA A 15 2.60 -3.22 -2.79
N ILE A 16 2.86 -4.14 -3.70
CA ILE A 16 4.15 -4.21 -4.38
C ILE A 16 4.36 -2.96 -5.22
N ASP A 17 3.33 -2.52 -5.94
CA ASP A 17 3.41 -1.31 -6.75
C ASP A 17 3.59 -0.09 -5.87
N ALA A 18 2.93 -0.06 -4.71
CA ALA A 18 3.09 1.05 -3.76
C ALA A 18 4.51 1.11 -3.23
N LEU A 19 5.10 -0.03 -2.93
CA LEU A 19 6.48 -0.09 -2.47
C LEU A 19 7.43 0.40 -3.56
N ALA A 20 7.17 0.00 -4.81
CA ALA A 20 7.98 0.46 -5.94
C ALA A 20 7.87 1.97 -6.11
N PHE A 21 6.68 2.52 -5.87
CA PHE A 21 6.46 3.96 -5.95
C PHE A 21 7.31 4.68 -4.90
N ILE A 22 7.33 4.18 -3.66
CA ILE A 22 8.19 4.72 -2.62
C ILE A 22 9.66 4.65 -3.06
N ALA A 23 10.07 3.49 -3.56
CA ALA A 23 11.46 3.25 -3.90
C ALA A 23 11.96 4.13 -5.03
N SER A 24 11.06 4.66 -5.85
CA SER A 24 11.44 5.53 -6.96
C SER A 24 11.52 7.01 -6.57
N HIS A 25 11.25 7.36 -5.30
CA HIS A 25 11.27 8.73 -4.82
C HIS A 25 12.04 8.80 -3.50
N GLN A 26 13.20 9.43 -3.53
CA GLN A 26 14.07 9.45 -2.35
C GLN A 26 13.39 10.08 -1.13
N ASP A 27 12.62 11.14 -1.35
CA ASP A 27 11.94 11.80 -0.24
C ASP A 27 10.88 10.88 0.40
N LEU A 28 10.27 10.02 -0.39
CA LEU A 28 9.31 9.05 0.16
C LEU A 28 10.03 7.95 0.94
N ILE A 29 11.19 7.52 0.44
CA ILE A 29 11.99 6.53 1.17
C ILE A 29 12.35 7.09 2.55
N ASP A 30 12.86 8.31 2.58
CA ASP A 30 13.30 8.94 3.83
C ASP A 30 12.15 9.06 4.81
N ARG A 31 11.00 9.48 4.33
CA ARG A 31 9.84 9.66 5.21
C ARG A 31 9.28 8.31 5.68
N PHE A 32 9.27 7.32 4.79
CA PHE A 32 8.80 5.99 5.16
C PHE A 32 9.65 5.40 6.28
N VAL A 33 10.97 5.53 6.15
CA VAL A 33 11.90 5.05 7.17
C VAL A 33 11.68 5.79 8.50
N ASP A 34 11.49 7.11 8.41
CA ASP A 34 11.25 7.92 9.61
C ASP A 34 9.95 7.53 10.32
N VAL A 35 8.89 7.33 9.54
CA VAL A 35 7.57 7.10 10.10
C VAL A 35 7.43 5.67 10.62
N THR A 36 7.98 4.70 9.90
CA THR A 36 7.77 3.29 10.24
C THR A 36 8.89 2.71 11.10
N GLY A 37 10.05 3.33 11.07
CA GLY A 37 11.20 2.79 11.76
C GLY A 37 11.90 1.64 11.03
N PHE A 38 11.44 1.29 9.84
CA PHE A 38 12.13 0.26 9.06
C PHE A 38 13.43 0.82 8.52
N ASP A 39 14.49 0.02 8.63
CA ASP A 39 15.78 0.34 8.04
C ASP A 39 15.75 -0.05 6.57
N VAL A 40 16.39 0.74 5.72
CA VAL A 40 16.48 0.44 4.30
C VAL A 40 17.03 -0.97 4.07
N SER A 41 18.02 -1.38 4.87
CA SER A 41 18.61 -2.69 4.74
C SER A 41 17.64 -3.82 5.08
N GLN A 42 16.59 -3.51 5.84
CA GLN A 42 15.58 -4.50 6.25
C GLN A 42 14.41 -4.58 5.29
N LEU A 43 14.27 -3.60 4.38
CA LEU A 43 13.11 -3.56 3.51
C LEU A 43 13.01 -4.80 2.62
N ARG A 44 14.14 -5.25 2.12
CA ARG A 44 14.17 -6.40 1.23
C ARG A 44 13.66 -7.66 1.95
N GLU A 45 14.15 -7.89 3.17
CA GLU A 45 13.73 -9.04 3.95
C GLU A 45 12.27 -8.94 4.36
N SER A 46 11.84 -7.73 4.68
CA SER A 46 10.48 -7.52 5.15
C SER A 46 9.44 -7.57 4.03
N ALA A 47 9.88 -7.44 2.79
CA ALA A 47 8.97 -7.29 1.66
C ALA A 47 8.14 -8.52 1.35
N SER A 48 8.40 -9.65 2.04
CA SER A 48 7.58 -10.85 1.86
C SER A 48 6.52 -11.00 2.95
N ARG A 49 6.48 -10.11 3.93
CA ARG A 49 5.59 -10.25 5.08
C ARG A 49 4.35 -9.40 4.91
N PRO A 50 3.16 -9.96 5.16
CA PRO A 50 1.93 -9.18 5.04
C PRO A 50 1.92 -7.95 5.93
N GLU A 51 2.45 -8.05 7.15
CA GLU A 51 2.44 -6.90 8.06
C GLU A 51 3.30 -5.75 7.54
N PHE A 52 4.36 -6.05 6.79
CA PHE A 52 5.15 -5.00 6.16
C PHE A 52 4.31 -4.25 5.13
N PHE A 53 3.57 -4.98 4.32
CA PHE A 53 2.73 -4.35 3.30
C PHE A 53 1.58 -3.57 3.91
N VAL A 54 1.07 -4.00 5.07
CA VAL A 54 0.09 -3.19 5.79
C VAL A 54 0.71 -1.84 6.15
N ALA A 55 1.97 -1.84 6.62
CA ALA A 55 2.66 -0.59 6.95
C ALA A 55 2.85 0.28 5.71
N VAL A 56 3.15 -0.33 4.56
CA VAL A 56 3.28 0.42 3.30
C VAL A 56 1.96 1.12 2.96
N MET A 57 0.84 0.39 3.07
CA MET A 57 -0.45 0.97 2.75
C MET A 57 -0.84 2.05 3.76
N ASP A 58 -0.58 1.79 5.06
CA ASP A 58 -0.89 2.78 6.09
C ASP A 58 -0.10 4.07 5.89
N PHE A 59 1.13 3.96 5.40
CA PHE A 59 1.95 5.13 5.11
C PHE A 59 1.24 6.06 4.12
N PHE A 60 0.70 5.49 3.04
CA PHE A 60 -0.03 6.27 2.06
C PHE A 60 -1.37 6.77 2.61
N LEU A 61 -2.07 5.94 3.36
CA LEU A 61 -3.37 6.31 3.89
C LEU A 61 -3.29 7.44 4.91
N ALA A 62 -2.14 7.61 5.54
CA ALA A 62 -1.94 8.66 6.53
C ALA A 62 -1.64 10.02 5.90
N HIS A 63 -1.41 10.09 4.57
CA HIS A 63 -1.03 11.35 3.92
C HIS A 63 -1.74 11.44 2.58
N GLU A 64 -2.83 12.18 2.54
CA GLU A 64 -3.72 12.18 1.39
C GLU A 64 -3.06 12.58 0.07
N PRO A 65 -2.19 13.60 0.02
CA PRO A 65 -1.55 13.92 -1.26
C PRO A 65 -0.77 12.75 -1.85
N ASP A 66 -0.07 12.00 -1.02
CA ASP A 66 0.68 10.84 -1.49
C ASP A 66 -0.29 9.73 -1.94
N LEU A 67 -1.38 9.55 -1.22
CA LEU A 67 -2.39 8.56 -1.59
C LEU A 67 -2.97 8.86 -2.96
N LEU A 68 -3.28 10.13 -3.22
CA LEU A 68 -3.84 10.51 -4.50
C LEU A 68 -2.84 10.33 -5.63
N ASP A 69 -1.57 10.65 -5.37
CA ASP A 69 -0.51 10.44 -6.35
C ASP A 69 -0.37 8.95 -6.68
N LEU A 70 -0.38 8.11 -5.65
CA LEU A 70 -0.28 6.67 -5.85
C LEU A 70 -1.45 6.14 -6.66
N ALA A 71 -2.66 6.54 -6.27
CA ALA A 71 -3.86 6.07 -6.96
C ALA A 71 -3.85 6.47 -8.42
N SER A 72 -3.40 7.69 -8.70
CA SER A 72 -3.28 8.16 -10.08
C SER A 72 -2.25 7.34 -10.86
N GLN A 73 -1.12 7.06 -10.24
CA GLN A 73 -0.05 6.30 -10.88
C GLN A 73 -0.49 4.87 -11.18
N LEU A 74 -1.26 4.28 -10.29
CA LEU A 74 -1.71 2.89 -10.46
C LEU A 74 -3.03 2.78 -11.21
N HIS A 75 -3.65 3.91 -11.53
CA HIS A 75 -4.94 3.95 -12.22
C HIS A 75 -6.02 3.22 -11.44
N VAL A 76 -6.05 3.44 -10.12
CA VAL A 76 -7.06 2.85 -9.25
C VAL A 76 -7.77 3.94 -8.48
N GLN A 77 -8.94 3.62 -7.94
CA GLN A 77 -9.64 4.53 -7.06
C GLN A 77 -8.89 4.64 -5.74
N PRO A 78 -8.84 5.83 -5.13
CA PRO A 78 -8.17 5.96 -3.83
C PRO A 78 -8.68 4.98 -2.78
N GLY A 79 -9.99 4.67 -2.80
CA GLY A 79 -10.54 3.71 -1.85
C GLY A 79 -9.98 2.30 -1.99
N ALA A 80 -9.43 1.97 -3.15
CA ALA A 80 -8.84 0.66 -3.34
C ALA A 80 -7.64 0.44 -2.43
N THR A 81 -6.95 1.52 -2.05
CA THR A 81 -5.80 1.42 -1.15
C THR A 81 -6.22 0.94 0.24
N GLY A 82 -7.33 1.48 0.76
CA GLY A 82 -7.84 1.04 2.04
C GLY A 82 -8.31 -0.41 2.01
N ARG A 83 -8.96 -0.81 0.91
CA ARG A 83 -9.39 -2.19 0.77
C ARG A 83 -8.19 -3.14 0.69
N ALA A 84 -7.16 -2.75 -0.03
CA ALA A 84 -5.94 -3.56 -0.12
C ALA A 84 -5.29 -3.69 1.26
N ARG A 85 -5.22 -2.58 1.99
CA ARG A 85 -4.68 -2.60 3.35
C ARG A 85 -5.41 -3.61 4.23
N ASN A 86 -6.74 -3.62 4.17
CA ASN A 86 -7.52 -4.51 5.00
C ASN A 86 -7.39 -5.97 4.56
N GLU A 87 -7.24 -6.20 3.28
CA GLU A 87 -7.03 -7.57 2.81
C GLU A 87 -5.69 -8.11 3.31
N LEU A 88 -4.66 -7.27 3.28
CA LEU A 88 -3.35 -7.65 3.82
C LEU A 88 -3.41 -7.82 5.33
N ALA A 89 -4.20 -6.99 6.01
CA ALA A 89 -4.36 -7.08 7.45
C ALA A 89 -5.00 -8.40 7.86
N ARG A 90 -5.96 -8.89 7.09
CA ARG A 90 -6.55 -10.21 7.36
C ARG A 90 -5.49 -11.29 7.34
N LYS A 91 -4.61 -11.24 6.35
CA LYS A 91 -3.54 -12.23 6.23
C LYS A 91 -2.56 -12.15 7.39
N ALA A 92 -2.36 -10.94 7.92
CA ALA A 92 -1.39 -10.72 8.98
C ALA A 92 -1.99 -10.83 10.38
N GLY A 93 -3.30 -10.99 10.49
CA GLY A 93 -3.96 -11.00 11.79
C GLY A 93 -4.02 -9.63 12.44
N ILE A 94 -3.97 -8.57 11.65
CA ILE A 94 -4.00 -7.19 12.12
C ILE A 94 -5.43 -6.68 12.02
N ALA A 95 -5.79 -5.78 12.93
CA ALA A 95 -7.15 -5.24 12.97
C ALA A 95 -7.51 -4.53 11.67
N LEU A 96 -8.75 -4.75 11.23
CA LEU A 96 -9.28 -4.05 10.07
C LEU A 96 -9.72 -2.66 10.46
N GLU A 97 -9.75 -1.76 9.46
CA GLU A 97 -10.20 -0.40 9.67
C GLU A 97 -11.30 -0.06 8.69
N ASP A 98 -12.07 0.95 9.06
CA ASP A 98 -13.21 1.39 8.27
C ASP A 98 -12.78 2.60 7.45
N PHE A 99 -12.49 2.37 6.17
CA PHE A 99 -12.04 3.43 5.28
C PHE A 99 -13.18 3.89 4.37
N PRO A 100 -13.21 5.18 4.02
CA PRO A 100 -14.19 5.66 3.05
C PRO A 100 -13.98 4.99 1.70
N ALA A 101 -15.06 4.79 1.01
CA ALA A 101 -15.01 4.11 -0.30
C ALA A 101 -14.35 4.98 -1.38
#